data_ec85f7685727b1e1c016ebc3050ba022
#
_entry.id   ec85f7685727b1e1c016ebc3050ba022
#
_cell.length_a   1.000
_cell.length_b   1.000
_cell.length_c   1.000
_cell.angle_alpha   90.00
_cell.angle_beta   90.00
_cell.angle_gamma   90.00
#
_symmetry.space_group_name_H-M   'P 1'
#
loop_
_entity.id
_entity.type
_entity.pdbx_description
1 polymer ?
#
loop_
_entity_poly.entity_id
_entity_poly.type
_entity_poly.pdbx_seq_one_letter_code
_entity_poly.pdbx_strand_id
1 'polypeptide(L)'
;MKFSALVAAAAISTAAAFAPSASQSRASTSLNVWGDKDYLIAPSILSANFAKLGEEVDNMLEAGADVVHFDVMDNHYVPNLTIGPMVCKALRDHGVTAPIDVHLMVSPVDAAIGDFVDAGASYITFHPEATNHIDRSLQLIKNGGCKAGLVFNPATSLDYCEFVKDKLDIILLMSVNPGFGGQAFIPATLEKAREARKFIDDNGLDCRLEIDGGVKVDNIKEVAEAGVDMMVAGSAILKEPRTMESYKETIDAMRAELAQVGN
;
A
#
# COMPACT_ATOMS: atom_id res chain seq x y z
N MET A 1 72.75 -32.61 -38.28
CA MET A 1 72.95 -32.09 -36.94
C MET A 1 72.79 -30.58 -36.99
N LYS A 2 71.69 -30.05 -36.58
CA LYS A 2 71.56 -28.64 -36.13
C LYS A 2 70.22 -28.56 -35.32
N PHE A 3 70.37 -28.35 -34.04
CA PHE A 3 69.28 -28.09 -33.12
C PHE A 3 68.74 -26.66 -33.33
N SER A 4 67.46 -26.53 -33.52
CA SER A 4 66.77 -25.23 -33.45
C SER A 4 65.96 -25.15 -32.14
N ALA A 5 66.32 -24.20 -31.33
CA ALA A 5 65.63 -23.91 -30.08
C ALA A 5 64.33 -23.12 -30.37
N LEU A 6 63.23 -23.64 -29.82
CA LEU A 6 61.95 -22.96 -29.89
C LEU A 6 61.80 -22.11 -28.62
N VAL A 7 61.70 -20.79 -28.78
CA VAL A 7 61.47 -19.84 -27.70
C VAL A 7 59.93 -19.75 -27.49
N ALA A 8 59.48 -20.18 -26.30
CA ALA A 8 58.11 -20.03 -25.91
C ALA A 8 57.88 -18.60 -25.34
N ALA A 9 57.04 -17.84 -25.98
CA ALA A 9 56.57 -16.55 -25.49
C ALA A 9 55.44 -16.77 -24.47
N ALA A 10 55.71 -16.41 -23.23
CA ALA A 10 54.67 -16.40 -22.17
C ALA A 10 53.75 -15.17 -22.36
N ALA A 11 52.50 -15.42 -22.63
CA ALA A 11 51.46 -14.39 -22.62
C ALA A 11 51.09 -14.02 -21.18
N ILE A 12 51.41 -12.81 -20.77
CA ILE A 12 50.99 -12.26 -19.50
C ILE A 12 49.51 -11.79 -19.66
N SER A 13 48.60 -12.56 -19.07
CA SER A 13 47.22 -12.17 -18.97
C SER A 13 47.05 -11.15 -17.86
N THR A 14 46.78 -9.89 -18.21
CA THR A 14 46.40 -8.84 -17.24
C THR A 14 44.95 -9.08 -16.84
N ALA A 15 44.76 -9.57 -15.59
CA ALA A 15 43.46 -9.58 -14.96
C ALA A 15 43.00 -8.13 -14.70
N ALA A 16 42.01 -7.69 -15.42
CA ALA A 16 41.32 -6.43 -15.13
C ALA A 16 40.57 -6.62 -13.81
N ALA A 17 41.03 -5.94 -12.76
CA ALA A 17 40.35 -5.86 -11.50
C ALA A 17 39.00 -5.13 -11.70
N PHE A 18 37.90 -5.83 -11.42
CA PHE A 18 36.59 -5.19 -11.30
C PHE A 18 36.65 -4.24 -10.09
N ALA A 19 36.76 -2.96 -10.33
CA ALA A 19 36.50 -1.95 -9.32
C ALA A 19 35.01 -1.92 -9.06
N PRO A 20 34.54 -1.98 -7.81
CA PRO A 20 33.12 -1.79 -7.53
C PRO A 20 32.74 -0.37 -7.93
N SER A 21 31.74 -0.27 -8.83
CA SER A 21 31.11 0.99 -9.17
C SER A 21 30.62 1.65 -7.88
N ALA A 22 31.08 2.88 -7.62
CA ALA A 22 30.59 3.64 -6.50
C ALA A 22 29.06 3.80 -6.66
N SER A 23 28.31 3.16 -5.79
CA SER A 23 26.89 3.40 -5.68
C SER A 23 26.74 4.87 -5.30
N GLN A 24 26.24 5.67 -6.25
CA GLN A 24 25.74 6.99 -5.90
C GLN A 24 24.67 6.76 -4.83
N SER A 25 24.98 7.19 -3.60
CA SER A 25 23.97 7.31 -2.56
C SER A 25 22.89 8.26 -3.10
N ARG A 26 21.76 7.70 -3.52
CA ARG A 26 20.54 8.47 -3.64
C ARG A 26 20.31 9.06 -2.25
N ALA A 27 20.49 10.37 -2.11
CA ALA A 27 20.00 11.07 -0.95
C ALA A 27 18.52 10.71 -0.82
N SER A 28 18.20 9.94 0.21
CA SER A 28 16.84 9.70 0.65
C SER A 28 16.34 11.03 1.19
N THR A 29 15.86 11.89 0.31
CA THR A 29 14.80 12.79 0.71
C THR A 29 13.62 11.87 0.98
N SER A 30 13.36 11.57 2.25
CA SER A 30 12.10 11.04 2.68
C SER A 30 11.06 12.06 2.23
N LEU A 31 10.48 11.85 1.06
CA LEU A 31 9.27 12.53 0.68
C LEU A 31 8.30 12.20 1.81
N ASN A 32 7.77 13.21 2.48
CA ASN A 32 6.64 13.03 3.39
C ASN A 32 5.46 12.61 2.52
N VAL A 33 5.41 11.32 2.23
CA VAL A 33 4.44 10.71 1.30
C VAL A 33 3.02 10.85 1.85
N TRP A 34 2.93 11.04 3.18
CA TRP A 34 1.67 11.19 3.90
C TRP A 34 1.09 12.62 3.83
N GLY A 35 1.89 13.66 3.48
CA GLY A 35 1.51 15.06 3.65
C GLY A 35 1.37 15.43 5.13
N ASP A 36 0.89 16.66 5.38
CA ASP A 36 0.71 17.20 6.74
C ASP A 36 -0.73 17.03 7.25
N LYS A 37 -1.54 16.13 6.63
CA LYS A 37 -2.93 15.90 7.02
C LYS A 37 -3.01 14.88 8.16
N ASP A 38 -3.82 15.18 9.16
CA ASP A 38 -4.11 14.27 10.27
C ASP A 38 -4.85 13.03 9.78
N TYR A 39 -5.83 13.20 8.87
CA TYR A 39 -6.65 12.13 8.30
C TYR A 39 -6.52 12.05 6.77
N LEU A 40 -6.32 10.84 6.25
CA LEU A 40 -6.28 10.55 4.82
C LEU A 40 -7.55 9.81 4.36
N ILE A 41 -8.10 10.23 3.23
CA ILE A 41 -9.21 9.53 2.56
C ILE A 41 -8.63 8.83 1.32
N ALA A 42 -8.77 7.51 1.28
CA ALA A 42 -8.23 6.63 0.26
C ALA A 42 -9.37 5.88 -0.47
N PRO A 43 -9.96 6.43 -1.55
CA PRO A 43 -10.97 5.70 -2.30
C PRO A 43 -10.39 4.43 -2.93
N SER A 44 -11.06 3.26 -2.68
CA SER A 44 -10.69 2.03 -3.37
C SER A 44 -11.23 2.01 -4.79
N ILE A 45 -10.33 1.91 -5.76
CA ILE A 45 -10.67 1.82 -7.18
C ILE A 45 -11.35 0.49 -7.56
N LEU A 46 -11.45 -0.47 -6.65
CA LEU A 46 -12.28 -1.67 -6.84
C LEU A 46 -13.74 -1.31 -7.17
N SER A 47 -14.21 -0.14 -6.70
CA SER A 47 -15.56 0.38 -6.98
C SER A 47 -15.63 1.28 -8.21
N ALA A 48 -14.52 1.54 -8.91
CA ALA A 48 -14.46 2.44 -10.07
C ALA A 48 -15.04 1.80 -11.34
N ASN A 49 -15.30 2.63 -12.35
CA ASN A 49 -15.57 2.15 -13.70
C ASN A 49 -14.24 1.82 -14.41
N PHE A 50 -13.90 0.54 -14.48
CA PHE A 50 -12.64 0.09 -15.09
C PHE A 50 -12.49 0.45 -16.57
N ALA A 51 -13.58 0.66 -17.30
CA ALA A 51 -13.52 1.12 -18.70
C ALA A 51 -13.03 2.58 -18.82
N LYS A 52 -13.01 3.34 -17.71
CA LYS A 52 -12.61 4.76 -17.64
C LYS A 52 -11.71 5.02 -16.42
N LEU A 53 -10.91 4.04 -16.01
CA LEU A 53 -10.23 4.06 -14.72
C LEU A 53 -9.35 5.31 -14.52
N GLY A 54 -8.61 5.76 -15.54
CA GLY A 54 -7.81 6.98 -15.45
C GLY A 54 -8.67 8.21 -15.14
N GLU A 55 -9.79 8.41 -15.87
CA GLU A 55 -10.74 9.51 -15.63
C GLU A 55 -11.38 9.44 -14.22
N GLU A 56 -11.69 8.23 -13.74
CA GLU A 56 -12.25 8.01 -12.40
C GLU A 56 -11.24 8.41 -11.31
N VAL A 57 -9.95 8.05 -11.50
CA VAL A 57 -8.87 8.42 -10.58
C VAL A 57 -8.62 9.91 -10.60
N ASP A 58 -8.57 10.56 -11.76
CA ASP A 58 -8.43 12.01 -11.87
C ASP A 58 -9.57 12.73 -11.14
N ASN A 59 -10.81 12.31 -11.38
CA ASN A 59 -11.99 12.90 -10.75
C ASN A 59 -11.99 12.77 -9.22
N MET A 60 -11.63 11.59 -8.68
CA MET A 60 -11.61 11.41 -7.23
C MET A 60 -10.48 12.21 -6.56
N LEU A 61 -9.31 12.35 -7.21
CA LEU A 61 -8.20 13.16 -6.71
C LEU A 61 -8.53 14.65 -6.76
N GLU A 62 -9.14 15.14 -7.85
CA GLU A 62 -9.64 16.52 -7.96
C GLU A 62 -10.75 16.81 -6.94
N ALA A 63 -11.56 15.81 -6.61
CA ALA A 63 -12.58 15.89 -5.57
C ALA A 63 -12.00 15.97 -4.14
N GLY A 64 -10.68 15.75 -3.96
CA GLY A 64 -10.00 15.93 -2.68
C GLY A 64 -9.59 14.64 -1.97
N ALA A 65 -9.58 13.49 -2.66
CA ALA A 65 -8.96 12.26 -2.17
C ALA A 65 -7.44 12.43 -2.03
N ASP A 66 -6.84 11.71 -1.10
CA ASP A 66 -5.41 11.83 -0.78
C ASP A 66 -4.58 10.71 -1.40
N VAL A 67 -5.14 9.51 -1.45
CA VAL A 67 -4.47 8.27 -1.81
C VAL A 67 -5.36 7.46 -2.75
N VAL A 68 -4.77 6.74 -3.68
CA VAL A 68 -5.47 5.74 -4.51
C VAL A 68 -5.31 4.38 -3.86
N HIS A 69 -6.38 3.82 -3.29
CA HIS A 69 -6.34 2.46 -2.74
C HIS A 69 -6.58 1.41 -3.83
N PHE A 70 -5.69 0.41 -3.90
CA PHE A 70 -5.57 -0.52 -5.02
C PHE A 70 -5.65 -1.97 -4.53
N ASP A 71 -6.86 -2.56 -4.57
CA ASP A 71 -7.15 -3.91 -4.10
C ASP A 71 -6.76 -4.98 -5.12
N VAL A 72 -5.76 -5.79 -4.80
CA VAL A 72 -5.24 -6.88 -5.65
C VAL A 72 -5.67 -8.24 -5.12
N MET A 73 -6.38 -9.00 -5.95
CA MET A 73 -6.91 -10.32 -5.60
C MET A 73 -6.55 -11.34 -6.67
N ASP A 74 -6.13 -12.54 -6.26
CA ASP A 74 -5.59 -13.59 -7.14
C ASP A 74 -6.51 -14.79 -7.34
N ASN A 75 -7.73 -14.77 -6.80
CA ASN A 75 -8.64 -15.91 -6.74
C ASN A 75 -8.05 -17.13 -6.02
N HIS A 76 -7.07 -16.91 -5.14
CA HIS A 76 -6.43 -17.95 -4.33
C HIS A 76 -6.49 -17.57 -2.85
N TYR A 77 -5.97 -16.40 -2.47
CA TYR A 77 -6.08 -15.89 -1.10
C TYR A 77 -7.53 -15.54 -0.74
N VAL A 78 -8.26 -14.91 -1.68
CA VAL A 78 -9.69 -14.60 -1.59
C VAL A 78 -10.43 -15.12 -2.81
N PRO A 79 -11.75 -15.45 -2.74
CA PRO A 79 -12.50 -16.02 -3.84
C PRO A 79 -12.94 -14.96 -4.88
N ASN A 80 -12.01 -14.12 -5.30
CA ASN A 80 -12.21 -13.10 -6.32
C ASN A 80 -10.88 -12.81 -7.05
N LEU A 81 -10.97 -12.36 -8.29
CA LEU A 81 -9.85 -11.93 -9.13
C LEU A 81 -10.08 -10.50 -9.55
N THR A 82 -9.08 -9.62 -9.37
CA THR A 82 -9.23 -8.21 -9.71
C THR A 82 -8.19 -7.76 -10.75
N ILE A 83 -7.20 -7.00 -10.35
CA ILE A 83 -6.26 -6.28 -11.21
C ILE A 83 -4.81 -6.59 -10.80
N GLY A 84 -3.90 -6.37 -11.73
CA GLY A 84 -2.48 -6.64 -11.51
C GLY A 84 -1.59 -5.41 -11.71
N PRO A 85 -0.26 -5.60 -11.63
CA PRO A 85 0.73 -4.51 -11.68
C PRO A 85 0.69 -3.70 -12.98
N MET A 86 0.22 -4.29 -14.09
CA MET A 86 0.04 -3.57 -15.34
C MET A 86 -0.96 -2.40 -15.23
N VAL A 87 -1.99 -2.52 -14.37
CA VAL A 87 -2.98 -1.46 -14.15
C VAL A 87 -2.37 -0.35 -13.29
N CYS A 88 -1.60 -0.70 -12.24
CA CYS A 88 -0.85 0.27 -11.44
C CYS A 88 0.10 1.09 -12.34
N LYS A 89 0.88 0.39 -13.18
CA LYS A 89 1.77 1.05 -14.14
C LYS A 89 1.00 1.94 -15.12
N ALA A 90 -0.16 1.49 -15.64
CA ALA A 90 -0.98 2.29 -16.56
C ALA A 90 -1.49 3.58 -15.91
N LEU A 91 -1.85 3.56 -14.62
CA LEU A 91 -2.21 4.77 -13.87
C LEU A 91 -1.01 5.72 -13.74
N ARG A 92 0.20 5.22 -13.48
CA ARG A 92 1.42 6.04 -13.48
C ARG A 92 1.72 6.64 -14.85
N ASP A 93 1.60 5.83 -15.92
CA ASP A 93 1.79 6.28 -17.30
C ASP A 93 0.70 7.30 -17.74
N HIS A 94 -0.51 7.20 -17.18
CA HIS A 94 -1.60 8.18 -17.35
C HIS A 94 -1.28 9.55 -16.71
N GLY A 95 -0.38 9.59 -15.73
CA GLY A 95 0.05 10.82 -15.05
C GLY A 95 -0.35 10.91 -13.59
N VAL A 96 -0.90 9.87 -12.98
CA VAL A 96 -1.24 9.85 -11.55
C VAL A 96 0.03 9.98 -10.72
N THR A 97 0.17 11.11 -10.00
CA THR A 97 1.30 11.38 -9.10
C THR A 97 0.96 11.12 -7.64
N ALA A 98 -0.32 11.10 -7.28
CA ALA A 98 -0.79 10.78 -5.94
C ALA A 98 -0.25 9.41 -5.46
N PRO A 99 -0.11 9.19 -4.15
CA PRO A 99 0.28 7.89 -3.63
C PRO A 99 -0.69 6.79 -4.10
N ILE A 100 -0.14 5.65 -4.55
CA ILE A 100 -0.90 4.42 -4.80
C ILE A 100 -0.57 3.45 -3.68
N ASP A 101 -1.57 3.12 -2.91
CA ASP A 101 -1.53 2.17 -1.82
C ASP A 101 -2.04 0.81 -2.31
N VAL A 102 -1.16 -0.17 -2.37
CA VAL A 102 -1.43 -1.49 -2.92
C VAL A 102 -1.69 -2.47 -1.78
N HIS A 103 -2.92 -2.94 -1.67
CA HIS A 103 -3.33 -3.98 -0.75
C HIS A 103 -3.30 -5.35 -1.46
N LEU A 104 -2.37 -6.21 -1.04
CA LEU A 104 -2.15 -7.53 -1.65
C LEU A 104 -2.95 -8.63 -0.93
N MET A 105 -4.08 -9.02 -1.48
CA MET A 105 -4.84 -10.23 -1.14
C MET A 105 -4.44 -11.37 -2.08
N VAL A 106 -3.16 -11.75 -2.04
CA VAL A 106 -2.55 -12.76 -2.92
C VAL A 106 -1.66 -13.71 -2.16
N SER A 107 -1.53 -14.95 -2.60
CA SER A 107 -0.67 -15.96 -1.98
C SER A 107 -0.05 -16.91 -3.04
N PRO A 108 1.30 -17.06 -3.05
CA PRO A 108 2.31 -16.42 -2.20
C PRO A 108 2.58 -14.96 -2.62
N VAL A 109 2.95 -14.09 -1.66
CA VAL A 109 2.98 -12.64 -1.88
C VAL A 109 4.29 -12.11 -2.47
N ASP A 110 5.43 -12.75 -2.24
CA ASP A 110 6.77 -12.18 -2.53
C ASP A 110 6.98 -11.77 -4.00
N ALA A 111 6.47 -12.57 -4.95
CA ALA A 111 6.58 -12.25 -6.38
C ALA A 111 5.77 -11.01 -6.74
N ALA A 112 4.54 -10.90 -6.22
CA ALA A 112 3.68 -9.74 -6.43
C ALA A 112 4.29 -8.45 -5.86
N ILE A 113 4.99 -8.51 -4.72
CA ILE A 113 5.70 -7.36 -4.14
C ILE A 113 6.66 -6.75 -5.18
N GLY A 114 7.54 -7.57 -5.79
CA GLY A 114 8.49 -7.09 -6.79
C GLY A 114 7.81 -6.42 -7.98
N ASP A 115 6.77 -7.07 -8.51
CA ASP A 115 6.04 -6.56 -9.67
C ASP A 115 5.35 -5.21 -9.39
N PHE A 116 4.79 -5.00 -8.19
CA PHE A 116 4.14 -3.74 -7.81
C PHE A 116 5.14 -2.64 -7.45
N VAL A 117 6.31 -2.97 -6.91
CA VAL A 117 7.43 -2.03 -6.76
C VAL A 117 7.82 -1.46 -8.13
N ASP A 118 8.01 -2.33 -9.11
CA ASP A 118 8.40 -1.94 -10.48
C ASP A 118 7.26 -1.17 -11.19
N ALA A 119 6.01 -1.45 -10.85
CA ALA A 119 4.84 -0.75 -11.38
C ALA A 119 4.64 0.66 -10.79
N GLY A 120 5.37 1.02 -9.73
CA GLY A 120 5.32 2.36 -9.12
C GLY A 120 4.35 2.49 -7.96
N ALA A 121 4.09 1.43 -7.21
CA ALA A 121 3.40 1.51 -5.92
C ALA A 121 4.13 2.47 -4.96
N SER A 122 3.38 3.16 -4.10
CA SER A 122 3.93 4.00 -3.02
C SER A 122 3.96 3.26 -1.70
N TYR A 123 2.89 2.51 -1.42
CA TYR A 123 2.73 1.64 -0.27
C TYR A 123 2.39 0.25 -0.76
N ILE A 124 2.84 -0.77 -0.04
CA ILE A 124 2.45 -2.16 -0.27
C ILE A 124 2.15 -2.78 1.09
N THR A 125 0.93 -3.26 1.23
CA THR A 125 0.47 -3.99 2.40
C THR A 125 0.08 -5.41 2.02
N PHE A 126 0.32 -6.37 2.91
CA PHE A 126 -0.02 -7.77 2.69
C PHE A 126 -0.44 -8.46 3.99
N HIS A 127 -1.19 -9.54 3.85
CA HIS A 127 -1.66 -10.33 4.98
C HIS A 127 -0.53 -11.24 5.52
N PRO A 128 -0.32 -11.33 6.84
CA PRO A 128 0.71 -12.19 7.42
C PRO A 128 0.52 -13.67 7.02
N GLU A 129 -0.71 -14.10 6.75
CA GLU A 129 -1.04 -15.46 6.29
C GLU A 129 -0.55 -15.76 4.86
N ALA A 130 -0.21 -14.74 4.07
CA ALA A 130 0.21 -14.88 2.67
C ALA A 130 1.70 -15.27 2.50
N THR A 131 2.47 -15.33 3.59
CA THR A 131 3.90 -15.69 3.58
C THR A 131 4.31 -16.45 4.84
N ASN A 132 5.32 -17.30 4.72
CA ASN A 132 5.99 -17.92 5.87
C ASN A 132 7.11 -17.03 6.47
N HIS A 133 7.43 -15.90 5.83
CA HIS A 133 8.61 -15.07 6.15
C HIS A 133 8.24 -13.58 6.13
N ILE A 134 7.39 -13.15 7.05
CA ILE A 134 6.85 -11.79 7.13
C ILE A 134 7.95 -10.73 7.12
N ASP A 135 9.00 -10.90 7.96
CA ASP A 135 10.13 -9.98 8.03
C ASP A 135 10.81 -9.79 6.67
N ARG A 136 11.05 -10.89 5.95
CA ARG A 136 11.65 -10.86 4.61
C ARG A 136 10.75 -10.14 3.60
N SER A 137 9.45 -10.41 3.62
CA SER A 137 8.49 -9.78 2.70
C SER A 137 8.41 -8.26 2.94
N LEU A 138 8.37 -7.80 4.20
CA LEU A 138 8.47 -6.37 4.54
C LEU A 138 9.80 -5.76 4.05
N GLN A 139 10.92 -6.49 4.22
CA GLN A 139 12.21 -6.01 3.74
C GLN A 139 12.28 -5.89 2.22
N LEU A 140 11.62 -6.78 1.46
CA LEU A 140 11.51 -6.67 -0.01
C LEU A 140 10.82 -5.37 -0.42
N ILE A 141 9.71 -5.02 0.24
CA ILE A 141 8.98 -3.77 -0.01
C ILE A 141 9.88 -2.55 0.26
N LYS A 142 10.53 -2.51 1.42
CA LYS A 142 11.41 -1.38 1.81
C LYS A 142 12.64 -1.26 0.90
N ASN A 143 13.23 -2.37 0.48
CA ASN A 143 14.35 -2.38 -0.49
C ASN A 143 13.92 -1.84 -1.86
N GLY A 144 12.66 -2.02 -2.24
CA GLY A 144 12.04 -1.46 -3.42
C GLY A 144 11.76 0.06 -3.32
N GLY A 145 11.94 0.65 -2.14
CA GLY A 145 11.69 2.08 -1.89
C GLY A 145 10.21 2.41 -1.59
N CYS A 146 9.38 1.40 -1.40
CA CYS A 146 7.98 1.56 -0.99
C CYS A 146 7.86 1.56 0.54
N LYS A 147 6.79 2.16 1.04
CA LYS A 147 6.34 2.02 2.42
C LYS A 147 5.72 0.63 2.61
N ALA A 148 5.99 0.00 3.75
CA ALA A 148 5.65 -1.39 4.00
C ALA A 148 4.64 -1.54 5.15
N GLY A 149 3.69 -2.47 5.01
CA GLY A 149 2.74 -2.73 6.08
C GLY A 149 2.13 -4.12 6.08
N LEU A 150 1.42 -4.40 7.17
CA LEU A 150 0.68 -5.64 7.37
C LEU A 150 -0.83 -5.36 7.39
N VAL A 151 -1.58 -6.31 6.83
CA VAL A 151 -3.04 -6.29 6.79
C VAL A 151 -3.60 -7.37 7.70
N PHE A 152 -4.56 -7.00 8.54
CA PHE A 152 -5.17 -7.91 9.51
C PHE A 152 -6.64 -8.17 9.18
N ASN A 153 -6.98 -9.42 8.89
CA ASN A 153 -8.38 -9.83 8.82
C ASN A 153 -9.10 -9.57 10.15
N PRO A 154 -10.45 -9.49 10.19
CA PRO A 154 -11.17 -9.20 11.43
C PRO A 154 -10.77 -10.08 12.61
N ALA A 155 -10.43 -11.35 12.38
CA ALA A 155 -10.04 -12.32 13.43
C ALA A 155 -8.53 -12.56 13.57
N THR A 156 -7.68 -11.96 12.73
CA THR A 156 -6.21 -12.13 12.80
C THR A 156 -5.63 -11.30 13.94
N SER A 157 -4.76 -11.91 14.79
CA SER A 157 -4.10 -11.23 15.90
C SER A 157 -3.11 -10.17 15.45
N LEU A 158 -2.99 -9.07 16.21
CA LEU A 158 -1.97 -8.03 16.02
C LEU A 158 -0.56 -8.49 16.51
N ASP A 159 -0.43 -9.64 17.16
CA ASP A 159 0.85 -10.17 17.63
C ASP A 159 1.91 -10.30 16.53
N TYR A 160 1.51 -10.42 15.28
CA TYR A 160 2.41 -10.41 14.14
C TYR A 160 3.24 -9.12 14.00
N CYS A 161 2.80 -8.02 14.60
CA CYS A 161 3.53 -6.74 14.58
C CYS A 161 4.73 -6.73 15.51
N GLU A 162 4.73 -7.51 16.61
CA GLU A 162 5.65 -7.36 17.74
C GLU A 162 7.14 -7.42 17.33
N PHE A 163 7.50 -8.37 16.47
CA PHE A 163 8.90 -8.59 16.08
C PHE A 163 9.29 -7.93 14.75
N VAL A 164 8.40 -7.15 14.14
CA VAL A 164 8.62 -6.46 12.85
C VAL A 164 8.25 -4.97 12.89
N LYS A 165 7.93 -4.45 14.06
CA LYS A 165 7.43 -3.08 14.27
C LYS A 165 8.34 -1.98 13.71
N ASP A 166 9.65 -2.20 13.72
CA ASP A 166 10.66 -1.30 13.14
C ASP A 166 10.59 -1.18 11.60
N LYS A 167 9.82 -2.05 10.93
CA LYS A 167 9.63 -2.08 9.48
C LYS A 167 8.25 -1.60 9.05
N LEU A 168 7.33 -1.40 10.00
CA LEU A 168 5.95 -1.03 9.69
C LEU A 168 5.84 0.49 9.49
N ASP A 169 5.44 0.88 8.30
CA ASP A 169 5.03 2.24 7.97
C ASP A 169 3.50 2.39 8.00
N ILE A 170 2.76 1.25 7.94
CA ILE A 170 1.31 1.20 7.92
C ILE A 170 0.80 -0.12 8.52
N ILE A 171 -0.27 -0.06 9.29
CA ILE A 171 -1.07 -1.20 9.75
C ILE A 171 -2.47 -1.02 9.17
N LEU A 172 -2.89 -1.95 8.32
CA LEU A 172 -4.22 -1.96 7.71
C LEU A 172 -5.13 -2.98 8.42
N LEU A 173 -6.28 -2.53 8.87
CA LEU A 173 -7.31 -3.38 9.49
C LEU A 173 -8.46 -3.60 8.52
N MET A 174 -8.80 -4.84 8.27
CA MET A 174 -10.02 -5.17 7.52
C MET A 174 -11.24 -5.05 8.43
N SER A 175 -12.16 -4.19 8.08
CA SER A 175 -13.47 -4.07 8.76
C SER A 175 -14.61 -4.79 8.03
N VAL A 176 -14.24 -5.61 7.05
CA VAL A 176 -15.08 -6.60 6.36
C VAL A 176 -14.25 -7.85 6.13
N ASN A 177 -14.85 -8.96 5.71
CA ASN A 177 -14.07 -10.08 5.18
C ASN A 177 -13.58 -9.73 3.78
N PRO A 178 -12.26 -9.82 3.49
CA PRO A 178 -11.71 -9.41 2.19
C PRO A 178 -12.25 -10.26 1.04
N GLY A 179 -12.28 -9.65 -0.18
CA GLY A 179 -12.68 -10.32 -1.40
C GLY A 179 -13.74 -9.58 -2.22
N PHE A 180 -14.62 -8.79 -1.62
CA PHE A 180 -15.67 -8.06 -2.33
C PHE A 180 -15.91 -6.68 -1.71
N GLY A 181 -16.15 -5.68 -2.57
CA GLY A 181 -16.55 -4.35 -2.12
C GLY A 181 -18.01 -4.27 -1.66
N GLY A 182 -18.38 -3.15 -1.01
CA GLY A 182 -19.77 -2.82 -0.65
C GLY A 182 -20.34 -3.60 0.53
N GLN A 183 -19.52 -4.29 1.31
CA GLN A 183 -19.94 -5.05 2.50
C GLN A 183 -20.27 -4.12 3.68
N ALA A 184 -21.03 -4.64 4.65
CA ALA A 184 -21.33 -3.96 5.90
C ALA A 184 -20.10 -3.95 6.83
N PHE A 185 -19.84 -2.82 7.45
CA PHE A 185 -18.79 -2.65 8.45
C PHE A 185 -18.99 -3.61 9.64
N ILE A 186 -17.92 -4.25 10.10
CA ILE A 186 -17.92 -5.13 11.28
C ILE A 186 -17.57 -4.30 12.53
N PRO A 187 -18.52 -3.97 13.42
CA PRO A 187 -18.28 -3.04 14.54
C PRO A 187 -17.17 -3.49 15.51
N ALA A 188 -16.97 -4.80 15.66
CA ALA A 188 -15.92 -5.34 16.54
C ALA A 188 -14.49 -4.90 16.12
N THR A 189 -14.30 -4.45 14.87
CA THR A 189 -13.00 -3.96 14.39
C THR A 189 -12.62 -2.60 14.96
N LEU A 190 -13.55 -1.84 15.50
CA LEU A 190 -13.26 -0.61 16.23
C LEU A 190 -12.42 -0.86 17.50
N GLU A 191 -12.68 -1.95 18.21
CA GLU A 191 -11.85 -2.32 19.35
C GLU A 191 -10.44 -2.71 18.92
N LYS A 192 -10.33 -3.49 17.85
CA LYS A 192 -9.02 -3.80 17.25
C LYS A 192 -8.29 -2.53 16.80
N ALA A 193 -9.01 -1.52 16.30
CA ALA A 193 -8.39 -0.24 15.93
C ALA A 193 -7.80 0.48 17.14
N ARG A 194 -8.52 0.49 18.29
CA ARG A 194 -8.00 1.05 19.54
C ARG A 194 -6.76 0.30 20.05
N GLU A 195 -6.75 -1.03 19.95
CA GLU A 195 -5.59 -1.85 20.30
C GLU A 195 -4.39 -1.55 19.37
N ALA A 196 -4.62 -1.46 18.06
CA ALA A 196 -3.57 -1.13 17.09
C ALA A 196 -3.01 0.29 17.29
N ARG A 197 -3.89 1.29 17.56
CA ARG A 197 -3.46 2.64 17.87
C ARG A 197 -2.61 2.67 19.15
N LYS A 198 -3.07 2.00 20.18
CA LYS A 198 -2.31 1.87 21.43
C LYS A 198 -0.94 1.21 21.19
N PHE A 199 -0.86 0.16 20.37
CA PHE A 199 0.40 -0.49 20.02
C PHE A 199 1.36 0.49 19.30
N ILE A 200 0.86 1.28 18.34
CA ILE A 200 1.66 2.29 17.63
C ILE A 200 2.20 3.34 18.60
N ASP A 201 1.33 3.88 19.47
CA ASP A 201 1.68 4.96 20.41
C ASP A 201 2.64 4.47 21.50
N ASP A 202 2.38 3.31 22.11
CA ASP A 202 3.23 2.72 23.16
C ASP A 202 4.66 2.42 22.66
N ASN A 203 4.82 2.14 21.36
CA ASN A 203 6.11 1.86 20.75
C ASN A 203 6.72 3.09 20.04
N GLY A 204 6.03 4.24 20.02
CA GLY A 204 6.50 5.47 19.36
C GLY A 204 6.74 5.30 17.87
N LEU A 205 5.89 4.54 17.16
CA LEU A 205 6.06 4.23 15.75
C LEU A 205 5.57 5.38 14.86
N ASP A 206 6.34 5.73 13.84
CA ASP A 206 5.88 6.56 12.71
C ASP A 206 5.14 5.66 11.72
N CYS A 207 3.92 5.27 12.09
CA CYS A 207 3.12 4.26 11.40
C CYS A 207 1.68 4.73 11.29
N ARG A 208 1.11 4.75 10.09
CA ARG A 208 -0.31 5.02 9.85
C ARG A 208 -1.17 3.82 10.25
N LEU A 209 -2.32 4.11 10.84
CA LEU A 209 -3.36 3.12 11.08
C LEU A 209 -4.47 3.28 10.05
N GLU A 210 -4.56 2.32 9.16
CA GLU A 210 -5.53 2.29 8.08
C GLU A 210 -6.66 1.30 8.39
N ILE A 211 -7.86 1.58 7.85
CA ILE A 211 -9.00 0.66 7.90
C ILE A 211 -9.65 0.55 6.53
N ASP A 212 -9.99 -0.68 6.12
CA ASP A 212 -10.69 -0.95 4.86
C ASP A 212 -11.93 -1.81 5.07
N GLY A 213 -13.05 -1.29 4.56
CA GLY A 213 -14.33 -1.99 4.50
C GLY A 213 -15.48 -1.25 5.17
N GLY A 214 -16.49 -0.87 4.38
CA GLY A 214 -17.74 -0.32 4.87
C GLY A 214 -17.67 1.06 5.54
N VAL A 215 -16.56 1.81 5.33
CA VAL A 215 -16.45 3.19 5.81
C VAL A 215 -17.32 4.11 4.97
N LYS A 216 -18.09 4.96 5.65
CA LYS A 216 -19.05 5.92 5.08
C LYS A 216 -19.07 7.20 5.90
N VAL A 217 -19.81 8.20 5.42
CA VAL A 217 -20.02 9.47 6.13
C VAL A 217 -20.56 9.26 7.55
N ASP A 218 -21.48 8.30 7.72
CA ASP A 218 -22.19 8.07 8.99
C ASP A 218 -21.38 7.35 10.07
N ASN A 219 -20.23 6.75 9.73
CA ASN A 219 -19.37 6.04 10.68
C ASN A 219 -17.91 6.53 10.74
N ILE A 220 -17.49 7.38 9.79
CA ILE A 220 -16.08 7.79 9.66
C ILE A 220 -15.56 8.51 10.91
N LYS A 221 -16.41 9.28 11.60
CA LYS A 221 -16.07 9.94 12.87
C LYS A 221 -15.73 8.92 13.94
N GLU A 222 -16.59 7.90 14.16
CA GLU A 222 -16.37 6.84 15.14
C GLU A 222 -15.09 6.05 14.81
N VAL A 223 -14.83 5.80 13.52
CA VAL A 223 -13.61 5.15 13.03
C VAL A 223 -12.37 5.97 13.40
N ALA A 224 -12.40 7.27 13.18
CA ALA A 224 -11.29 8.17 13.55
C ALA A 224 -11.10 8.26 15.07
N GLU A 225 -12.19 8.32 15.85
CA GLU A 225 -12.17 8.30 17.32
C GLU A 225 -11.59 6.98 17.88
N ALA A 226 -11.64 5.89 17.11
CA ALA A 226 -10.97 4.65 17.45
C ALA A 226 -9.45 4.67 17.17
N GLY A 227 -8.92 5.80 16.64
CA GLY A 227 -7.50 6.02 16.40
C GLY A 227 -7.02 5.77 14.97
N VAL A 228 -7.95 5.53 14.04
CA VAL A 228 -7.63 5.37 12.61
C VAL A 228 -7.33 6.73 11.99
N ASP A 229 -6.29 6.81 11.19
CA ASP A 229 -5.87 8.04 10.51
C ASP A 229 -5.84 7.93 8.97
N MET A 230 -6.13 6.75 8.40
CA MET A 230 -6.32 6.54 6.97
C MET A 230 -7.54 5.65 6.70
N MET A 231 -8.50 6.15 5.93
CA MET A 231 -9.80 5.51 5.72
C MET A 231 -10.01 5.11 4.27
N VAL A 232 -10.17 3.82 4.02
CA VAL A 232 -10.54 3.32 2.70
C VAL A 232 -12.06 3.38 2.51
N ALA A 233 -12.49 4.14 1.52
CA ALA A 233 -13.91 4.35 1.21
C ALA A 233 -14.19 4.16 -0.29
N GLY A 234 -14.44 2.93 -0.72
CA GLY A 234 -14.69 2.61 -2.13
C GLY A 234 -16.10 2.98 -2.58
N SER A 235 -17.06 2.12 -2.33
CA SER A 235 -18.46 2.27 -2.81
C SER A 235 -19.21 3.46 -2.23
N ALA A 236 -18.74 4.05 -1.15
CA ALA A 236 -19.31 5.26 -0.58
C ALA A 236 -19.02 6.49 -1.46
N ILE A 237 -17.82 6.56 -2.04
CA ILE A 237 -17.36 7.68 -2.88
C ILE A 237 -17.63 7.38 -4.35
N LEU A 238 -17.13 6.24 -4.87
CA LEU A 238 -17.21 5.85 -6.28
C LEU A 238 -18.57 5.21 -6.61
N LYS A 239 -19.64 6.00 -6.50
CA LYS A 239 -21.04 5.63 -6.75
C LYS A 239 -21.65 6.45 -7.87
N GLU A 240 -22.81 6.05 -8.38
CA GLU A 240 -23.57 6.83 -9.36
C GLU A 240 -24.20 8.10 -8.72
N PRO A 241 -24.26 9.25 -9.45
CA PRO A 241 -23.57 9.45 -10.73
C PRO A 241 -22.04 9.54 -10.54
N ARG A 242 -21.29 8.94 -11.48
CA ARG A 242 -19.81 8.91 -11.43
C ARG A 242 -19.24 10.21 -11.98
N THR A 243 -19.31 11.26 -11.19
CA THR A 243 -18.79 12.59 -11.54
C THR A 243 -17.92 13.15 -10.42
N MET A 244 -17.01 14.04 -10.77
CA MET A 244 -16.14 14.73 -9.81
C MET A 244 -16.96 15.42 -8.71
N GLU A 245 -18.08 16.07 -9.08
CA GLU A 245 -18.95 16.77 -8.14
C GLU A 245 -19.58 15.81 -7.11
N SER A 246 -20.04 14.62 -7.57
CA SER A 246 -20.62 13.60 -6.67
C SER A 246 -19.58 13.04 -5.71
N TYR A 247 -18.34 12.84 -6.18
CA TYR A 247 -17.23 12.39 -5.33
C TYR A 247 -16.86 13.47 -4.32
N LYS A 248 -16.79 14.73 -4.78
CA LYS A 248 -16.49 15.88 -3.92
C LYS A 248 -17.54 16.06 -2.81
N GLU A 249 -18.82 15.98 -3.12
CA GLU A 249 -19.90 16.07 -2.12
C GLU A 249 -19.69 15.02 -0.99
N THR A 250 -19.35 13.78 -1.36
CA THR A 250 -19.14 12.72 -0.39
C THR A 250 -17.85 12.94 0.41
N ILE A 251 -16.75 13.33 -0.25
CA ILE A 251 -15.46 13.58 0.42
C ILE A 251 -15.57 14.80 1.35
N ASP A 252 -16.23 15.88 0.93
CA ASP A 252 -16.45 17.06 1.78
C ASP A 252 -17.29 16.71 3.02
N ALA A 253 -18.32 15.87 2.86
CA ALA A 253 -19.11 15.38 4.01
C ALA A 253 -18.26 14.54 4.97
N MET A 254 -17.41 13.64 4.45
CA MET A 254 -16.45 12.88 5.27
C MET A 254 -15.46 13.78 6.01
N ARG A 255 -14.91 14.81 5.34
CA ARG A 255 -14.04 15.82 5.97
C ARG A 255 -14.74 16.59 7.07
N ALA A 256 -16.02 16.93 6.88
CA ALA A 256 -16.82 17.63 7.89
C ALA A 256 -17.04 16.79 9.16
N GLU A 257 -17.22 15.48 9.02
CA GLU A 257 -17.28 14.56 10.18
C GLU A 257 -15.92 14.41 10.87
N LEU A 258 -14.85 14.26 10.10
CA LEU A 258 -13.48 14.17 10.64
C LEU A 258 -13.05 15.43 11.39
N ALA A 259 -13.49 16.61 10.96
CA ALA A 259 -13.21 17.88 11.64
C ALA A 259 -13.86 17.99 13.03
N GLN A 260 -14.76 17.09 13.38
CA GLN A 260 -15.42 17.04 14.70
C GLN A 260 -14.74 16.07 15.68
N VAL A 261 -13.72 15.34 15.25
CA VAL A 261 -12.99 14.40 16.12
C VAL A 261 -12.21 15.19 17.18
N GLY A 262 -12.37 14.79 18.44
CA GLY A 262 -11.68 15.46 19.57
C GLY A 262 -12.33 16.76 20.08
N ASN A 263 -13.52 17.13 19.54
CA ASN A 263 -14.31 18.29 20.03
C ASN A 263 -15.44 17.88 20.95
#